data_728c34710e82e1643d7d388b3c30a948
#
_entry.id   728c34710e82e1643d7d388b3c30a948
#
_cell.length_a   1.000
_cell.length_b   1.000
_cell.length_c   1.000
_cell.angle_alpha   90.00
_cell.angle_beta   90.00
_cell.angle_gamma   90.00
#
_symmetry.space_group_name_H-M   'P 1'
#
loop_
_entity.id
_entity.type
_entity.pdbx_description
1 polymer ?
#
loop_
_entity_poly.entity_id
_entity_poly.type
_entity_poly.pdbx_seq_one_letter_code
_entity_poly.pdbx_strand_id
1 'polypeptide(L)'
;MIIPDINLLLYAYDSSSPFHKKAAAWWQASLSGTGPVGLAAVVIFGFVRIGTNPRVFQNPMTAAAAAGHVRSWLVQPVVQVLEAPPDHADHVLRLLVTLGAAGNLVTDAQIAALALDHGATVHTADADFMRFRGLRWFNPITGVASRRLPKSEGA
;
A
#
# COMPACT_ATOMS: atom_id res chain seq x y z
N MET A 1 7.49 -8.25 -6.26
CA MET A 1 7.28 -6.83 -5.89
C MET A 1 6.23 -6.75 -4.81
N ILE A 2 6.44 -5.89 -3.82
CA ILE A 2 5.42 -5.52 -2.83
C ILE A 2 4.96 -4.08 -3.09
N ILE A 3 3.70 -3.80 -2.81
CA ILE A 3 3.15 -2.43 -2.78
C ILE A 3 2.60 -2.21 -1.37
N PRO A 4 3.14 -1.24 -0.60
CA PRO A 4 2.63 -0.95 0.73
C PRO A 4 1.29 -0.22 0.67
N ASP A 5 0.39 -0.55 1.58
CA ASP A 5 -0.77 0.28 1.87
C ASP A 5 -0.38 1.50 2.71
N ILE A 6 -1.12 2.58 2.54
CA ILE A 6 -0.89 3.86 3.23
C ILE A 6 -0.89 3.67 4.76
N ASN A 7 -1.85 2.91 5.30
CA ASN A 7 -1.99 2.71 6.73
C ASN A 7 -0.77 2.05 7.37
N LEU A 8 -0.16 1.06 6.71
CA LEU A 8 1.07 0.44 7.22
C LEU A 8 2.23 1.43 7.30
N LEU A 9 2.35 2.32 6.31
CA LEU A 9 3.37 3.37 6.31
C LEU A 9 3.11 4.37 7.43
N LEU A 10 1.86 4.76 7.66
CA LEU A 10 1.49 5.63 8.78
C LEU A 10 1.85 4.99 10.12
N TYR A 11 1.52 3.71 10.34
CA TYR A 11 1.90 2.99 11.55
C TYR A 11 3.41 2.92 11.75
N ALA A 12 4.19 2.80 10.67
CA ALA A 12 5.64 2.75 10.73
C ALA A 12 6.28 4.05 11.26
N TYR A 13 5.57 5.18 11.19
CA TYR A 13 6.04 6.49 11.63
C TYR A 13 5.23 7.10 12.79
N ASP A 14 4.17 6.43 13.25
CA ASP A 14 3.37 6.86 14.38
C ASP A 14 3.72 6.05 15.64
N SER A 15 4.56 6.60 16.49
CA SER A 15 5.01 5.95 17.73
C SER A 15 3.87 5.71 18.75
N SER A 16 2.72 6.38 18.60
CA SER A 16 1.53 6.15 19.41
C SER A 16 0.68 4.96 18.98
N SER A 17 0.90 4.47 17.77
CA SER A 17 0.17 3.31 17.23
C SER A 17 0.58 2.02 17.95
N PRO A 18 -0.39 1.15 18.34
CA PRO A 18 -0.09 -0.18 18.87
C PRO A 18 0.62 -1.07 17.84
N PHE A 19 0.56 -0.73 16.55
CA PHE A 19 1.21 -1.46 15.45
C PHE A 19 2.58 -0.91 15.06
N HIS A 20 3.01 0.21 15.67
CA HIS A 20 4.22 0.93 15.28
C HIS A 20 5.46 0.03 15.22
N LYS A 21 5.74 -0.69 16.28
CA LYS A 21 6.97 -1.52 16.38
C LYS A 21 7.06 -2.54 15.23
N LYS A 22 5.97 -3.24 14.95
CA LYS A 22 5.94 -4.24 13.87
C LYS A 22 5.98 -3.60 12.48
N ALA A 23 5.22 -2.52 12.30
CA ALA A 23 5.19 -1.80 11.02
C ALA A 23 6.53 -1.15 10.70
N ALA A 24 7.18 -0.52 11.68
CA ALA A 24 8.51 0.09 11.49
C ALA A 24 9.58 -0.97 11.15
N ALA A 25 9.59 -2.10 11.86
CA ALA A 25 10.51 -3.21 11.57
C ALA A 25 10.27 -3.80 10.18
N TRP A 26 9.02 -4.00 9.80
CA TRP A 26 8.65 -4.48 8.47
C TRP A 26 9.09 -3.51 7.38
N TRP A 27 8.85 -2.20 7.56
CA TRP A 27 9.21 -1.20 6.55
C TRP A 27 10.73 -1.09 6.37
N GLN A 28 11.46 -1.06 7.47
CA GLN A 28 12.93 -1.06 7.43
C GLN A 28 13.46 -2.31 6.72
N ALA A 29 12.93 -3.49 7.03
CA ALA A 29 13.33 -4.75 6.38
C ALA A 29 12.98 -4.74 4.88
N SER A 30 11.85 -4.15 4.49
CA SER A 30 11.46 -4.01 3.08
C SER A 30 12.43 -3.11 2.31
N LEU A 31 12.83 -1.98 2.89
CA LEU A 31 13.74 -1.03 2.24
C LEU A 31 15.19 -1.51 2.18
N SER A 32 15.64 -2.30 3.16
CA SER A 32 17.00 -2.84 3.22
C SER A 32 17.14 -4.24 2.61
N GLY A 33 16.06 -4.84 2.16
CA GLY A 33 16.04 -6.15 1.54
C GLY A 33 16.47 -6.14 0.07
N THR A 34 16.19 -7.23 -0.63
CA THR A 34 16.51 -7.41 -2.05
C THR A 34 15.27 -7.45 -2.95
N GLY A 35 14.09 -7.59 -2.37
CA GLY A 35 12.84 -7.63 -3.11
C GLY A 35 12.38 -6.23 -3.54
N PRO A 36 11.85 -6.07 -4.76
CA PRO A 36 11.41 -4.77 -5.24
C PRO A 36 10.20 -4.25 -4.47
N VAL A 37 10.23 -2.96 -4.14
CA VAL A 37 9.16 -2.21 -3.48
C VAL A 37 8.59 -1.22 -4.48
N GLY A 38 7.31 -1.37 -4.82
CA GLY A 38 6.59 -0.45 -5.71
C GLY A 38 5.91 0.66 -4.92
N LEU A 39 6.22 1.91 -5.23
CA LEU A 39 5.55 3.09 -4.66
C LEU A 39 4.78 3.82 -5.75
N ALA A 40 3.46 3.88 -5.60
CA ALA A 40 2.58 4.64 -6.48
C ALA A 40 2.31 6.03 -5.92
N ALA A 41 1.98 6.97 -6.79
CA ALA A 41 1.63 8.35 -6.40
C ALA A 41 0.50 8.39 -5.35
N VAL A 42 -0.53 7.54 -5.49
CA VAL A 42 -1.64 7.44 -4.54
C VAL A 42 -1.17 7.07 -3.13
N VAL A 43 -0.15 6.21 -3.01
CA VAL A 43 0.42 5.81 -1.71
C VAL A 43 1.28 6.92 -1.13
N ILE A 44 2.18 7.49 -1.93
CA ILE A 44 3.09 8.57 -1.52
C ILE A 44 2.28 9.76 -1.00
N PHE A 45 1.36 10.27 -1.82
CA PHE A 45 0.59 11.46 -1.45
C PHE A 45 -0.52 11.17 -0.45
N GLY A 46 -1.03 9.95 -0.38
CA GLY A 46 -1.90 9.48 0.69
C GLY A 46 -1.20 9.51 2.04
N PHE A 47 0.04 9.03 2.12
CA PHE A 47 0.86 9.11 3.33
C PHE A 47 1.08 10.57 3.77
N VAL A 48 1.48 11.44 2.85
CA VAL A 48 1.69 12.87 3.15
C VAL A 48 0.38 13.51 3.61
N ARG A 49 -0.71 13.33 2.88
CA ARG A 49 -2.02 13.94 3.16
C ARG A 49 -2.57 13.54 4.52
N ILE A 50 -2.50 12.26 4.85
CA ILE A 50 -3.06 11.75 6.11
C ILE A 50 -2.09 12.03 7.26
N GLY A 51 -0.81 11.78 7.09
CA GLY A 51 0.21 11.94 8.13
C GLY A 51 0.40 13.38 8.61
N THR A 52 0.07 14.36 7.77
CA THR A 52 0.12 15.79 8.13
C THR A 52 -1.23 16.35 8.58
N ASN A 53 -2.28 15.53 8.67
CA ASN A 53 -3.63 16.00 8.96
C ASN A 53 -3.90 16.08 10.47
N PRO A 54 -4.11 17.29 11.02
CA PRO A 54 -4.39 17.47 12.46
C PRO A 54 -5.76 16.94 12.90
N ARG A 55 -6.65 16.61 11.95
CA ARG A 55 -7.92 15.93 12.24
C ARG A 55 -7.75 14.42 12.44
N VAL A 56 -6.65 13.86 11.98
CA VAL A 56 -6.34 12.42 12.10
C VAL A 56 -5.37 12.17 13.26
N PHE A 57 -4.35 12.99 13.38
CA PHE A 57 -3.30 12.84 14.40
C PHE A 57 -3.29 14.04 15.37
N GLN A 58 -3.13 13.74 16.66
CA GLN A 58 -2.94 14.77 17.68
C GLN A 58 -1.62 15.52 17.46
N ASN A 59 -0.57 14.80 17.06
CA ASN A 59 0.75 15.34 16.71
C ASN A 59 1.08 14.98 15.26
N PRO A 60 0.50 15.68 14.27
CA PRO A 60 0.74 15.36 12.86
C PRO A 60 2.17 15.69 12.46
N MET A 61 2.68 14.99 11.45
CA MET A 61 3.94 15.37 10.82
C MET A 61 3.84 16.77 10.23
N THR A 62 4.96 17.49 10.20
CA THR A 62 5.08 18.67 9.35
C THR A 62 5.21 18.23 7.87
N ALA A 63 4.90 19.11 6.93
CA ALA A 63 5.11 18.84 5.51
C ALA A 63 6.57 18.50 5.22
N ALA A 64 7.52 19.19 5.87
CA ALA A 64 8.95 18.93 5.72
C ALA A 64 9.35 17.54 6.23
N ALA A 65 8.81 17.09 7.37
CA ALA A 65 9.06 15.77 7.91
C ALA A 65 8.51 14.67 6.99
N ALA A 66 7.25 14.80 6.55
CA ALA A 66 6.63 13.86 5.63
C ALA A 66 7.39 13.76 4.29
N ALA A 67 7.79 14.89 3.72
CA ALA A 67 8.60 14.94 2.51
C ALA A 67 9.99 14.29 2.73
N GLY A 68 10.61 14.50 3.87
CA GLY A 68 11.89 13.89 4.24
C GLY A 68 11.79 12.37 4.28
N HIS A 69 10.74 11.82 4.89
CA HIS A 69 10.49 10.37 4.90
C HIS A 69 10.33 9.81 3.49
N VAL A 70 9.48 10.42 2.67
CA VAL A 70 9.26 9.98 1.28
C VAL A 70 10.57 10.00 0.48
N ARG A 71 11.33 11.08 0.57
CA ARG A 71 12.62 11.19 -0.14
C ARG A 71 13.62 10.11 0.32
N SER A 72 13.62 9.76 1.61
CA SER A 72 14.48 8.68 2.11
C SER A 72 14.12 7.31 1.56
N TRP A 73 12.84 7.07 1.21
CA TRP A 73 12.42 5.85 0.54
C TRP A 73 12.84 5.84 -0.92
N LEU A 74 12.62 6.95 -1.63
CA LEU A 74 12.84 7.06 -3.07
C LEU A 74 14.32 6.88 -3.48
N VAL A 75 15.26 7.08 -2.57
CA VAL A 75 16.69 6.85 -2.84
C VAL A 75 17.14 5.41 -2.59
N GLN A 76 16.26 4.55 -2.07
CA GLN A 76 16.60 3.15 -1.82
C GLN A 76 16.64 2.35 -3.12
N PRO A 77 17.68 1.53 -3.35
CA PRO A 77 17.86 0.78 -4.62
C PRO A 77 16.68 -0.15 -4.96
N VAL A 78 15.98 -0.66 -3.94
CA VAL A 78 14.85 -1.59 -4.13
C VAL A 78 13.55 -0.89 -4.49
N VAL A 79 13.47 0.43 -4.33
CA VAL A 79 12.26 1.22 -4.55
C VAL A 79 12.11 1.58 -6.02
N GLN A 80 10.93 1.30 -6.56
CA GLN A 80 10.51 1.65 -7.91
C GLN A 80 9.26 2.51 -7.82
N VAL A 81 9.26 3.68 -8.45
CA VAL A 81 8.06 4.49 -8.60
C VAL A 81 7.21 3.86 -9.68
N LEU A 82 5.97 3.52 -9.35
CA LEU A 82 5.04 2.89 -10.27
C LEU A 82 4.21 3.94 -10.99
N GLU A 83 4.21 3.85 -12.31
CA GLU A 83 3.31 4.62 -13.16
C GLU A 83 2.01 3.86 -13.38
N ALA A 84 0.90 4.59 -13.44
CA ALA A 84 -0.39 4.01 -13.79
C ALA A 84 -0.42 3.73 -15.31
N PRO A 85 -0.84 2.52 -15.73
CA PRO A 85 -1.01 2.23 -17.15
C PRO A 85 -2.15 3.09 -17.75
N PRO A 86 -2.22 3.25 -19.09
CA PRO A 86 -3.22 4.11 -19.73
C PRO A 86 -4.68 3.76 -19.40
N ASP A 87 -4.97 2.48 -19.15
CA ASP A 87 -6.29 1.95 -18.81
C ASP A 87 -6.57 1.87 -17.30
N HIS A 88 -5.67 2.41 -16.47
CA HIS A 88 -5.76 2.31 -15.01
C HIS A 88 -7.11 2.85 -14.47
N ALA A 89 -7.56 4.00 -14.98
CA ALA A 89 -8.83 4.58 -14.51
C ALA A 89 -10.01 3.64 -14.75
N ASP A 90 -10.09 3.04 -15.95
CA ASP A 90 -11.13 2.06 -16.26
C ASP A 90 -10.99 0.79 -15.42
N HIS A 91 -9.78 0.32 -15.16
CA HIS A 91 -9.54 -0.83 -14.28
C HIS A 91 -10.05 -0.56 -12.86
N VAL A 92 -9.72 0.59 -12.28
CA VAL A 92 -10.22 1.00 -10.95
C VAL A 92 -11.75 1.04 -10.92
N LEU A 93 -12.36 1.68 -11.91
CA LEU A 93 -13.82 1.78 -12.00
C LEU A 93 -14.48 0.40 -12.10
N ARG A 94 -13.93 -0.53 -12.88
CA ARG A 94 -14.44 -1.90 -12.96
C ARG A 94 -14.36 -2.63 -11.62
N LEU A 95 -13.27 -2.48 -10.86
CA LEU A 95 -13.15 -3.05 -9.52
C LEU A 95 -14.25 -2.53 -8.59
N LEU A 96 -14.48 -1.22 -8.57
CA LEU A 96 -15.51 -0.60 -7.74
C LEU A 96 -16.93 -1.05 -8.15
N VAL A 97 -17.22 -1.09 -9.44
CA VAL A 97 -18.53 -1.58 -9.94
C VAL A 97 -18.74 -3.04 -9.57
N THR A 98 -17.73 -3.89 -9.70
CA THR A 98 -17.81 -5.31 -9.31
C THR A 98 -18.05 -5.49 -7.82
N LEU A 99 -17.46 -4.63 -6.97
CA LEU A 99 -17.72 -4.65 -5.53
C LEU A 99 -19.07 -4.07 -5.16
N GLY A 100 -19.68 -3.28 -6.05
CA GLY A 100 -20.92 -2.53 -5.76
C GLY A 100 -20.74 -1.44 -4.70
N ALA A 101 -19.51 -0.94 -4.51
CA ALA A 101 -19.16 0.05 -3.50
C ALA A 101 -18.00 0.94 -3.98
N ALA A 102 -17.97 2.16 -3.46
CA ALA A 102 -16.94 3.17 -3.73
C ALA A 102 -16.59 3.91 -2.41
N GLY A 103 -16.59 5.23 -2.40
CA GLY A 103 -16.28 6.02 -1.20
C GLY A 103 -14.88 5.74 -0.68
N ASN A 104 -14.76 5.24 0.54
CA ASN A 104 -13.47 4.95 1.17
C ASN A 104 -12.67 3.85 0.46
N LEU A 105 -13.31 3.01 -0.36
CA LEU A 105 -12.65 1.96 -1.14
C LEU A 105 -11.95 2.47 -2.41
N VAL A 106 -12.13 3.72 -2.80
CA VAL A 106 -11.53 4.26 -4.04
C VAL A 106 -10.01 4.22 -3.99
N THR A 107 -9.40 4.61 -2.89
CA THR A 107 -7.95 4.55 -2.70
C THR A 107 -7.45 3.11 -2.73
N ASP A 108 -8.13 2.20 -2.02
CA ASP A 108 -7.78 0.78 -1.99
C ASP A 108 -7.91 0.15 -3.38
N ALA A 109 -8.95 0.52 -4.14
CA ALA A 109 -9.13 0.06 -5.51
C ALA A 109 -8.01 0.53 -6.46
N GLN A 110 -7.49 1.74 -6.27
CA GLN A 110 -6.33 2.22 -7.03
C GLN A 110 -5.08 1.40 -6.73
N ILE A 111 -4.81 1.13 -5.45
CA ILE A 111 -3.67 0.29 -5.02
C ILE A 111 -3.85 -1.14 -5.53
N ALA A 112 -5.05 -1.71 -5.40
CA ALA A 112 -5.37 -3.05 -5.85
C ALA A 112 -5.21 -3.20 -7.37
N ALA A 113 -5.69 -2.23 -8.16
CA ALA A 113 -5.54 -2.24 -9.62
C ALA A 113 -4.05 -2.24 -10.02
N LEU A 114 -3.24 -1.36 -9.44
CA LEU A 114 -1.79 -1.34 -9.69
C LEU A 114 -1.12 -2.66 -9.31
N ALA A 115 -1.50 -3.25 -8.18
CA ALA A 115 -0.94 -4.53 -7.76
C ALA A 115 -1.31 -5.67 -8.72
N LEU A 116 -2.54 -5.70 -9.22
CA LEU A 116 -2.99 -6.66 -10.22
C LEU A 116 -2.22 -6.47 -11.56
N ASP A 117 -2.08 -5.22 -12.02
CA ASP A 117 -1.40 -4.89 -13.27
C ASP A 117 0.09 -5.26 -13.23
N HIS A 118 0.74 -5.05 -12.10
CA HIS A 118 2.17 -5.36 -11.91
C HIS A 118 2.44 -6.78 -11.37
N GLY A 119 1.41 -7.60 -11.14
CA GLY A 119 1.58 -8.90 -10.50
C GLY A 119 2.22 -8.80 -9.12
N ALA A 120 1.99 -7.70 -8.40
CA ALA A 120 2.55 -7.42 -7.09
C ALA A 120 1.68 -7.98 -5.94
N THR A 121 2.22 -7.96 -4.74
CA THR A 121 1.49 -8.29 -3.50
C THR A 121 1.28 -7.01 -2.70
N VAL A 122 0.04 -6.70 -2.33
CA VAL A 122 -0.26 -5.59 -1.43
C VAL A 122 0.09 -6.00 0.00
N HIS A 123 0.93 -5.23 0.67
CA HIS A 123 1.15 -5.36 2.10
C HIS A 123 0.24 -4.39 2.85
N THR A 124 -0.67 -4.92 3.64
CA THR A 124 -1.73 -4.15 4.31
C THR A 124 -2.15 -4.79 5.62
N ALA A 125 -2.63 -3.99 6.56
CA ALA A 125 -3.34 -4.43 7.75
C ALA A 125 -4.88 -4.28 7.61
N ASP A 126 -5.36 -3.77 6.47
CA ASP A 126 -6.78 -3.50 6.22
C ASP A 126 -7.46 -4.71 5.56
N ALA A 127 -8.52 -5.20 6.22
CA ALA A 127 -9.33 -6.31 5.72
C ALA A 127 -10.08 -5.98 4.42
N ASP A 128 -10.29 -4.72 4.08
CA ASP A 128 -10.98 -4.32 2.85
C ASP A 128 -10.25 -4.80 1.58
N PHE A 129 -8.93 -4.98 1.63
CA PHE A 129 -8.18 -5.55 0.51
C PHE A 129 -8.54 -7.01 0.19
N MET A 130 -9.10 -7.76 1.15
CA MET A 130 -9.59 -9.13 0.93
C MET A 130 -10.78 -9.18 -0.04
N ARG A 131 -11.47 -8.06 -0.24
CA ARG A 131 -12.65 -7.95 -1.12
C ARG A 131 -12.28 -7.96 -2.60
N PHE A 132 -11.04 -7.60 -2.96
CA PHE A 132 -10.59 -7.56 -4.35
C PHE A 132 -10.19 -8.96 -4.83
N ARG A 133 -11.03 -9.53 -5.69
CA ARG A 133 -10.81 -10.89 -6.21
C ARG A 133 -9.51 -10.98 -7.00
N GLY A 134 -8.73 -12.02 -6.74
CA GLY A 134 -7.46 -12.27 -7.42
C GLY A 134 -6.28 -11.48 -6.88
N LEU A 135 -6.51 -10.50 -5.99
CA LEU A 135 -5.45 -9.74 -5.36
C LEU A 135 -4.64 -10.61 -4.40
N ARG A 136 -3.33 -10.54 -4.53
CA ARG A 136 -2.41 -11.08 -3.52
C ARG A 136 -2.15 -10.01 -2.46
N TRP A 137 -2.34 -10.38 -1.22
CA TRP A 137 -2.08 -9.51 -0.09
C TRP A 137 -1.39 -10.25 1.05
N PHE A 138 -0.68 -9.50 1.88
CA PHE A 138 -0.03 -9.97 3.09
C PHE A 138 -0.15 -8.93 4.21
N ASN A 139 -0.50 -9.38 5.41
CA ASN A 139 -0.54 -8.53 6.59
C ASN A 139 0.72 -8.77 7.44
N PRO A 140 1.69 -7.84 7.44
CA PRO A 140 2.93 -8.00 8.20
C PRO A 140 2.76 -7.87 9.72
N ILE A 141 1.61 -7.36 10.18
CA ILE A 141 1.31 -7.26 11.62
C ILE A 141 0.91 -8.62 12.19
N THR A 142 0.14 -9.40 11.43
CA THR A 142 -0.40 -10.70 11.85
C THR A 142 0.31 -11.90 11.23
N GLY A 143 1.03 -11.70 10.13
CA GLY A 143 1.64 -12.76 9.32
C GLY A 143 0.66 -13.50 8.40
N VAL A 144 -0.60 -13.05 8.31
CA VAL A 144 -1.62 -13.68 7.46
C VAL A 144 -1.48 -13.21 6.02
N ALA A 145 -1.64 -14.13 5.06
CA ALA A 145 -1.58 -13.85 3.63
C ALA A 145 -2.81 -14.38 2.89
N SER A 146 -3.08 -13.82 1.72
CA SER A 146 -4.03 -14.40 0.76
C SER A 146 -3.59 -15.81 0.37
N ARG A 147 -4.53 -16.74 0.22
CA ARG A 147 -4.26 -18.06 -0.33
C ARG A 147 -3.76 -17.89 -1.77
N ARG A 148 -2.70 -18.62 -2.15
CA ARG A 148 -2.35 -18.74 -3.57
C ARG A 148 -3.55 -19.35 -4.28
N LEU A 149 -4.10 -18.65 -5.26
CA LEU A 149 -5.02 -19.30 -6.20
C LEU A 149 -4.23 -20.42 -6.87
N PRO A 150 -4.78 -21.67 -6.98
CA PRO A 150 -4.15 -22.70 -7.75
C PRO A 150 -3.92 -22.13 -9.16
N LYS A 151 -2.73 -22.35 -9.72
CA LYS A 151 -2.48 -22.07 -11.12
C LYS A 151 -3.59 -22.80 -11.87
N SER A 152 -4.37 -22.11 -12.68
CA SER A 152 -5.23 -22.75 -13.67
C SER A 152 -4.27 -23.57 -14.53
N GLU A 153 -4.27 -24.88 -14.37
CA GLU A 153 -3.63 -25.76 -15.34
C GLU A 153 -4.28 -25.43 -16.68
N GLY A 154 -3.48 -24.83 -17.57
CA GLY A 154 -3.93 -24.45 -18.88
C GLY A 154 -4.43 -25.68 -19.63
N ALA A 155 -5.63 -25.56 -20.13
CA ALA A 155 -6.09 -26.42 -21.20
C ALA A 155 -5.37 -26.03 -22.50
#